data_b2e58515a99fcb6283d191168b76d561
#
_entry.id   b2e58515a99fcb6283d191168b76d561
#
_cell.length_a   1.000
_cell.length_b   1.000
_cell.length_c   1.000
_cell.angle_alpha   90.00
_cell.angle_beta   90.00
_cell.angle_gamma   90.00
#
_symmetry.space_group_name_H-M   'P 1'
#
loop_
_entity.id
_entity.type
_entity.pdbx_description
1 polymer ?
#
loop_
_entity_poly.entity_id
_entity_poly.type
_entity_poly.pdbx_seq_one_letter_code
_entity_poly.pdbx_strand_id
1 'polypeptide(L)'
;MSVQLDLLRHGETELGGGLRGSLDDALTALGWEQMREAVKGRGPWDRIVSSPLQRCALFAQELSQQLALPVSFDKDLQELHFGAWEGCSPAALMETDAEALGLFWTDPYGFTPPQGEPVLEFSARVLSAVSRLQQQFAGERGLVVCHGGVMKLLLARARGLPREHLLQVQGVNGALFGLRVTASGVLSEEG
;
A
#
# COMPACT_ATOMS: atom_id res chain seq x y z
N MET A 1 3.54 22.64 8.67
CA MET A 1 2.88 22.55 7.34
C MET A 1 2.47 21.10 7.12
N SER A 2 1.45 20.81 6.32
CA SER A 2 1.03 19.46 5.94
C SER A 2 1.77 19.01 4.69
N VAL A 3 1.79 17.68 4.41
CA VAL A 3 2.15 17.09 3.12
C VAL A 3 0.90 16.51 2.48
N GLN A 4 0.78 16.58 1.16
CA GLN A 4 -0.23 15.88 0.38
C GLN A 4 0.40 14.63 -0.22
N LEU A 5 -0.24 13.48 -0.07
CA LEU A 5 0.23 12.19 -0.59
C LEU A 5 -0.87 11.55 -1.43
N ASP A 6 -0.61 11.32 -2.69
CA ASP A 6 -1.46 10.48 -3.52
C ASP A 6 -0.97 9.03 -3.39
N LEU A 7 -1.81 8.14 -2.86
CA LEU A 7 -1.51 6.73 -2.68
C LEU A 7 -1.92 5.96 -3.93
N LEU A 8 -0.97 5.38 -4.65
CA LEU A 8 -1.20 4.53 -5.81
C LEU A 8 -0.94 3.07 -5.43
N ARG A 9 -1.96 2.22 -5.50
CA ARG A 9 -1.79 0.78 -5.40
C ARG A 9 -1.23 0.22 -6.70
N HIS A 10 -0.26 -0.72 -6.61
CA HIS A 10 0.22 -1.45 -7.78
C HIS A 10 -0.93 -2.12 -8.55
N GLY A 11 -0.72 -2.31 -9.83
CA GLY A 11 -1.63 -3.01 -10.74
C GLY A 11 -1.62 -4.53 -10.57
N GLU A 12 -2.28 -5.22 -11.49
CA GLU A 12 -2.29 -6.68 -11.53
C GLU A 12 -0.87 -7.23 -11.68
N THR A 13 -0.61 -8.38 -11.05
CA THR A 13 0.69 -9.04 -11.04
C THR A 13 0.61 -10.48 -11.56
N GLU A 14 1.74 -11.04 -12.01
CA GLU A 14 1.81 -12.34 -12.69
C GLU A 14 1.34 -13.52 -11.83
N LEU A 15 1.49 -13.44 -10.49
CA LEU A 15 1.00 -14.50 -9.59
C LEU A 15 -0.52 -14.47 -9.36
N GLY A 16 -1.25 -13.55 -9.99
CA GLY A 16 -2.71 -13.51 -9.93
C GLY A 16 -3.27 -13.20 -8.54
N GLY A 17 -4.35 -13.89 -8.12
CA GLY A 17 -5.14 -13.59 -6.92
C GLY A 17 -4.60 -14.07 -5.58
N GLY A 18 -3.38 -14.59 -5.49
CA GLY A 18 -2.78 -15.04 -4.24
C GLY A 18 -2.38 -13.89 -3.30
N LEU A 19 -2.34 -14.18 -2.00
CA LEU A 19 -1.77 -13.26 -1.01
C LEU A 19 -0.28 -13.09 -1.29
N ARG A 20 0.19 -11.86 -1.29
CA ARG A 20 1.60 -11.55 -1.52
C ARG A 20 2.04 -10.37 -0.67
N GLY A 21 2.96 -10.63 0.20
CA GLY A 21 3.66 -9.62 0.99
C GLY A 21 5.06 -9.42 0.43
N SER A 22 5.98 -10.28 0.83
CA SER A 22 7.39 -10.25 0.43
C SER A 22 7.67 -10.88 -0.93
N LEU A 23 6.78 -11.71 -1.48
CA LEU A 23 6.91 -12.23 -2.85
C LEU A 23 7.05 -11.06 -3.83
N ASP A 24 8.14 -11.08 -4.61
CA ASP A 24 8.50 -9.98 -5.51
C ASP A 24 8.16 -10.32 -6.96
N ASP A 25 6.85 -10.45 -7.24
CA ASP A 25 6.31 -10.72 -8.56
C ASP A 25 6.16 -9.45 -9.41
N ALA A 26 6.28 -9.63 -10.73
CA ALA A 26 6.19 -8.55 -11.69
C ALA A 26 4.73 -8.14 -11.99
N LEU A 27 4.55 -6.93 -12.51
CA LEU A 27 3.28 -6.50 -13.08
C LEU A 27 3.00 -7.23 -14.40
N THR A 28 1.74 -7.57 -14.64
CA THR A 28 1.27 -7.95 -15.98
C THR A 28 1.18 -6.72 -16.89
N ALA A 29 1.02 -6.93 -18.20
CA ALA A 29 0.73 -5.83 -19.14
C ALA A 29 -0.51 -5.03 -18.72
N LEU A 30 -1.56 -5.71 -18.24
CA LEU A 30 -2.76 -5.07 -17.71
C LEU A 30 -2.44 -4.26 -16.44
N GLY A 31 -1.61 -4.80 -15.55
CA GLY A 31 -1.18 -4.09 -14.33
C GLY A 31 -0.48 -2.77 -14.63
N TRP A 32 0.40 -2.75 -15.64
CA TRP A 32 1.04 -1.53 -16.14
C TRP A 32 0.02 -0.52 -16.67
N GLU A 33 -0.96 -0.97 -17.45
CA GLU A 33 -2.00 -0.10 -17.99
C GLU A 33 -2.89 0.48 -16.89
N GLN A 34 -3.29 -0.34 -15.90
CA GLN A 34 -4.08 0.12 -14.75
C GLN A 34 -3.38 1.27 -14.01
N MET A 35 -2.06 1.16 -13.79
CA MET A 35 -1.31 2.20 -13.09
C MET A 35 -1.12 3.45 -13.95
N ARG A 36 -0.83 3.29 -15.25
CA ARG A 36 -0.71 4.44 -16.18
C ARG A 36 -2.02 5.22 -16.29
N GLU A 37 -3.14 4.53 -16.38
CA GLU A 37 -4.45 5.19 -16.45
C GLU A 37 -4.81 5.88 -15.13
N ALA A 38 -4.46 5.29 -13.98
CA ALA A 38 -4.70 5.88 -12.67
C ALA A 38 -3.98 7.23 -12.47
N VAL A 39 -2.79 7.40 -13.02
CA VAL A 39 -1.99 8.64 -12.88
C VAL A 39 -2.25 9.66 -13.99
N LYS A 40 -2.95 9.28 -15.04
CA LYS A 40 -3.22 10.13 -16.21
C LYS A 40 -4.05 11.36 -15.82
N GLY A 41 -3.52 12.54 -16.13
CA GLY A 41 -4.17 13.81 -15.77
C GLY A 41 -4.21 14.12 -14.27
N ARG A 42 -3.45 13.38 -13.47
CA ARG A 42 -3.27 13.62 -12.03
C ARG A 42 -1.99 14.40 -11.77
N GLY A 43 -1.79 14.82 -10.52
CA GLY A 43 -0.68 15.68 -10.11
C GLY A 43 -1.05 17.17 -10.20
N PRO A 44 -0.09 18.09 -10.39
CA PRO A 44 1.34 17.78 -10.42
C PRO A 44 1.85 17.25 -9.09
N TRP A 45 2.92 16.45 -9.14
CA TRP A 45 3.66 16.00 -7.97
C TRP A 45 5.06 16.62 -7.97
N ASP A 46 5.62 16.77 -6.78
CA ASP A 46 6.99 17.25 -6.57
C ASP A 46 7.99 16.09 -6.53
N ARG A 47 7.52 14.90 -6.17
CA ARG A 47 8.35 13.67 -6.03
C ARG A 47 7.54 12.39 -6.06
N ILE A 48 8.26 11.28 -6.19
CA ILE A 48 7.71 9.92 -6.11
C ILE A 48 8.43 9.19 -4.98
N VAL A 49 7.66 8.51 -4.12
CA VAL A 49 8.17 7.57 -3.11
C VAL A 49 7.55 6.21 -3.38
N SER A 50 8.31 5.14 -3.31
CA SER A 50 7.81 3.82 -3.65
C SER A 50 8.26 2.74 -2.67
N SER A 51 7.44 1.71 -2.51
CA SER A 51 7.89 0.42 -2.03
C SER A 51 9.03 -0.09 -2.95
N PRO A 52 10.07 -0.76 -2.42
CA PRO A 52 11.14 -1.31 -3.23
C PRO A 52 10.76 -2.58 -4.01
N LEU A 53 9.59 -3.20 -3.73
CA LEU A 53 9.14 -4.38 -4.47
C LEU A 53 8.85 -4.03 -5.93
N GLN A 54 9.28 -4.91 -6.88
CA GLN A 54 9.35 -4.59 -8.30
C GLN A 54 8.01 -4.14 -8.90
N ARG A 55 6.88 -4.70 -8.44
CA ARG A 55 5.52 -4.29 -8.87
C ARG A 55 5.17 -2.83 -8.58
N CYS A 56 5.89 -2.19 -7.65
CA CYS A 56 5.81 -0.77 -7.36
C CYS A 56 7.01 -0.01 -7.93
N ALA A 57 8.23 -0.53 -7.66
CA ALA A 57 9.48 0.16 -7.94
C ALA A 57 9.72 0.42 -9.42
N LEU A 58 9.44 -0.55 -10.30
CA LEU A 58 9.67 -0.39 -11.74
C LEU A 58 8.73 0.65 -12.34
N PHE A 59 7.47 0.67 -11.93
CA PHE A 59 6.53 1.72 -12.36
C PHE A 59 6.95 3.10 -11.85
N ALA A 60 7.35 3.21 -10.58
CA ALA A 60 7.81 4.45 -9.99
C ALA A 60 9.04 5.02 -10.72
N GLN A 61 9.98 4.15 -11.12
CA GLN A 61 11.16 4.53 -11.91
C GLN A 61 10.77 5.03 -13.30
N GLU A 62 9.90 4.31 -14.02
CA GLU A 62 9.42 4.74 -15.34
C GLU A 62 8.74 6.10 -15.26
N LEU A 63 7.83 6.28 -14.31
CA LEU A 63 7.09 7.54 -14.14
C LEU A 63 8.02 8.69 -13.72
N SER A 64 9.01 8.42 -12.86
CA SER A 64 10.05 9.39 -12.47
C SER A 64 10.81 9.92 -13.69
N GLN A 65 11.20 9.03 -14.60
CA GLN A 65 11.88 9.41 -15.84
C GLN A 65 10.97 10.23 -16.78
N GLN A 66 9.70 9.82 -16.92
CA GLN A 66 8.73 10.51 -17.79
C GLN A 66 8.41 11.93 -17.30
N LEU A 67 8.31 12.11 -15.98
CA LEU A 67 7.94 13.39 -15.36
C LEU A 67 9.16 14.23 -14.93
N ALA A 68 10.38 13.70 -15.07
CA ALA A 68 11.62 14.30 -14.56
C ALA A 68 11.54 14.63 -13.06
N LEU A 69 10.93 13.74 -12.25
CA LEU A 69 10.76 13.90 -10.81
C LEU A 69 11.75 13.02 -10.04
N PRO A 70 12.21 13.45 -8.86
CA PRO A 70 13.01 12.58 -7.98
C PRO A 70 12.17 11.40 -7.49
N VAL A 71 12.78 10.20 -7.46
CA VAL A 71 12.20 8.99 -6.90
C VAL A 71 13.06 8.47 -5.75
N SER A 72 12.41 8.01 -4.68
CA SER A 72 13.06 7.35 -3.56
C SER A 72 12.29 6.09 -3.16
N PHE A 73 12.98 5.15 -2.48
CA PHE A 73 12.40 3.88 -2.06
C PHE A 73 12.45 3.78 -0.55
N ASP A 74 11.31 3.37 0.05
CA ASP A 74 11.20 3.15 1.48
C ASP A 74 10.70 1.72 1.75
N LYS A 75 11.55 0.91 2.42
CA LYS A 75 11.23 -0.48 2.76
C LYS A 75 10.02 -0.61 3.69
N ASP A 76 9.75 0.42 4.50
CA ASP A 76 8.63 0.42 5.43
C ASP A 76 7.27 0.60 4.73
N LEU A 77 7.29 0.90 3.41
CA LEU A 77 6.11 0.90 2.55
C LEU A 77 5.83 -0.45 1.86
N GLN A 78 6.61 -1.52 2.15
CA GLN A 78 6.33 -2.86 1.66
C GLN A 78 5.00 -3.38 2.20
N GLU A 79 4.41 -4.35 1.48
CA GLU A 79 3.16 -5.00 1.88
C GLU A 79 3.32 -5.80 3.19
N LEU A 80 2.22 -6.09 3.85
CA LEU A 80 2.15 -7.00 4.98
C LEU A 80 2.75 -8.36 4.57
N HIS A 81 3.70 -8.85 5.36
CA HIS A 81 4.27 -10.18 5.14
C HIS A 81 3.30 -11.26 5.61
N PHE A 82 2.79 -12.06 4.68
CA PHE A 82 1.78 -13.08 4.98
C PHE A 82 2.37 -14.44 5.39
N GLY A 83 3.69 -14.57 5.46
CA GLY A 83 4.36 -15.79 5.90
C GLY A 83 4.00 -17.02 5.05
N ALA A 84 3.55 -18.09 5.70
CA ALA A 84 3.18 -19.32 5.04
C ALA A 84 1.97 -19.19 4.08
N TRP A 85 1.21 -18.12 4.17
CA TRP A 85 0.08 -17.88 3.28
C TRP A 85 0.46 -17.18 1.96
N GLU A 86 1.71 -16.77 1.81
CA GLU A 86 2.16 -16.13 0.56
C GLU A 86 2.03 -17.07 -0.64
N GLY A 87 1.48 -16.55 -1.73
CA GLY A 87 1.17 -17.33 -2.93
C GLY A 87 -0.16 -18.09 -2.88
N CYS A 88 -0.76 -18.27 -1.70
CA CYS A 88 -2.05 -18.93 -1.56
C CYS A 88 -3.20 -17.97 -1.89
N SER A 89 -4.20 -18.47 -2.61
CA SER A 89 -5.45 -17.72 -2.76
C SER A 89 -6.31 -17.83 -1.50
N PRO A 90 -7.19 -16.84 -1.21
CA PRO A 90 -8.16 -16.97 -0.13
C PRO A 90 -9.03 -18.23 -0.26
N ALA A 91 -9.38 -18.65 -1.48
CA ALA A 91 -10.14 -19.87 -1.71
C ALA A 91 -9.37 -21.13 -1.29
N ALA A 92 -8.08 -21.22 -1.63
CA ALA A 92 -7.22 -22.34 -1.20
C ALA A 92 -7.07 -22.35 0.34
N LEU A 93 -6.92 -21.19 0.99
CA LEU A 93 -6.85 -21.11 2.45
C LEU A 93 -8.18 -21.48 3.12
N MET A 94 -9.31 -21.21 2.49
CA MET A 94 -10.61 -21.68 2.99
C MET A 94 -10.73 -23.21 3.00
N GLU A 95 -10.01 -23.91 2.13
CA GLU A 95 -10.00 -25.37 2.09
C GLU A 95 -9.00 -25.98 3.09
N THR A 96 -7.89 -25.28 3.34
CA THR A 96 -6.76 -25.85 4.12
C THR A 96 -6.61 -25.26 5.51
N ASP A 97 -7.06 -24.02 5.75
CA ASP A 97 -6.85 -23.26 7.00
C ASP A 97 -7.99 -22.26 7.26
N ALA A 98 -9.23 -22.70 7.07
CA ALA A 98 -10.43 -21.87 7.17
C ALA A 98 -10.57 -21.15 8.51
N GLU A 99 -10.24 -21.84 9.62
CA GLU A 99 -10.33 -21.28 10.97
C GLU A 99 -9.37 -20.10 11.14
N ALA A 100 -8.10 -20.27 10.80
CA ALA A 100 -7.09 -19.22 10.88
C ALA A 100 -7.40 -18.04 9.96
N LEU A 101 -7.87 -18.31 8.73
CA LEU A 101 -8.30 -17.27 7.80
C LEU A 101 -9.50 -16.50 8.37
N GLY A 102 -10.46 -17.17 8.99
CA GLY A 102 -11.60 -16.56 9.65
C GLY A 102 -11.20 -15.65 10.82
N LEU A 103 -10.24 -16.07 11.64
CA LEU A 103 -9.67 -15.26 12.73
C LEU A 103 -9.01 -13.99 12.18
N PHE A 104 -8.17 -14.13 11.15
CA PHE A 104 -7.53 -12.98 10.51
C PHE A 104 -8.53 -11.99 9.90
N TRP A 105 -9.60 -12.47 9.27
CA TRP A 105 -10.62 -11.60 8.71
C TRP A 105 -11.47 -10.88 9.76
N THR A 106 -11.69 -11.54 10.90
CA THR A 106 -12.49 -10.97 12.01
C THR A 106 -11.69 -9.96 12.83
N ASP A 107 -10.43 -10.29 13.13
CA ASP A 107 -9.52 -9.44 13.90
C ASP A 107 -8.09 -9.57 13.36
N PRO A 108 -7.73 -8.78 12.32
CA PRO A 108 -6.39 -8.83 11.72
C PRO A 108 -5.28 -8.40 12.68
N TYR A 109 -5.59 -7.67 13.75
CA TYR A 109 -4.61 -7.30 14.77
C TYR A 109 -4.42 -8.39 15.83
N GLY A 110 -5.42 -9.23 16.04
CA GLY A 110 -5.39 -10.33 17.01
C GLY A 110 -4.81 -11.64 16.47
N PHE A 111 -4.69 -11.77 15.15
CA PHE A 111 -4.17 -12.98 14.51
C PHE A 111 -3.03 -12.66 13.53
N THR A 112 -1.95 -13.42 13.63
CA THR A 112 -0.81 -13.32 12.71
C THR A 112 -0.72 -14.61 11.89
N PRO A 113 -0.68 -14.54 10.53
CA PRO A 113 -0.43 -15.72 9.71
C PRO A 113 0.87 -16.43 10.13
N PRO A 114 0.94 -17.77 10.05
CA PRO A 114 2.15 -18.50 10.44
C PRO A 114 3.39 -17.94 9.71
N GLN A 115 4.45 -17.63 10.45
CA GLN A 115 5.69 -17.00 9.94
C GLN A 115 5.49 -15.63 9.29
N GLY A 116 4.31 -15.03 9.44
CA GLY A 116 3.98 -13.70 8.92
C GLY A 116 4.36 -12.56 9.86
N GLU A 117 4.08 -11.36 9.43
CA GLU A 117 4.27 -10.12 10.19
C GLU A 117 2.99 -9.80 10.99
N PRO A 118 3.10 -9.49 12.29
CA PRO A 118 1.96 -8.94 13.04
C PRO A 118 1.48 -7.63 12.43
N VAL A 119 0.15 -7.47 12.29
CA VAL A 119 -0.44 -6.24 11.74
C VAL A 119 -0.07 -5.02 12.56
N LEU A 120 0.17 -5.19 13.86
CA LEU A 120 0.64 -4.10 14.72
C LEU A 120 2.02 -3.58 14.30
N GLU A 121 2.97 -4.46 13.99
CA GLU A 121 4.32 -4.12 13.52
C GLU A 121 4.26 -3.51 12.11
N PHE A 122 3.49 -4.10 11.21
CA PHE A 122 3.18 -3.53 9.91
C PHE A 122 2.64 -2.10 10.01
N SER A 123 1.63 -1.89 10.86
CA SER A 123 1.05 -0.57 11.11
C SER A 123 2.08 0.42 11.63
N ALA A 124 2.93 0.02 12.57
CA ALA A 124 3.95 0.87 13.15
C ALA A 124 4.99 1.33 12.11
N ARG A 125 5.50 0.40 11.25
CA ARG A 125 6.49 0.75 10.22
C ARG A 125 5.91 1.66 9.14
N VAL A 126 4.68 1.37 8.66
CA VAL A 126 4.02 2.19 7.64
C VAL A 126 3.74 3.61 8.16
N LEU A 127 3.21 3.75 9.38
CA LEU A 127 2.97 5.07 9.98
C LEU A 127 4.28 5.82 10.25
N SER A 128 5.36 5.12 10.60
CA SER A 128 6.69 5.73 10.72
C SER A 128 7.19 6.26 9.37
N ALA A 129 7.00 5.51 8.27
CA ALA A 129 7.32 5.99 6.92
C ALA A 129 6.54 7.28 6.60
N VAL A 130 5.22 7.29 6.82
CA VAL A 130 4.39 8.48 6.56
C VAL A 130 4.82 9.68 7.41
N SER A 131 5.20 9.46 8.67
CA SER A 131 5.74 10.52 9.54
C SER A 131 7.05 11.10 8.99
N ARG A 132 7.95 10.26 8.49
CA ARG A 132 9.19 10.71 7.83
C ARG A 132 8.90 11.54 6.58
N LEU A 133 7.96 11.08 5.74
CA LEU A 133 7.53 11.82 4.54
C LEU A 133 6.97 13.20 4.91
N GLN A 134 6.14 13.27 5.95
CA GLN A 134 5.59 14.53 6.43
C GLN A 134 6.67 15.50 6.92
N GLN A 135 7.67 15.00 7.63
CA GLN A 135 8.77 15.84 8.14
C GLN A 135 9.70 16.34 7.03
N GLN A 136 10.00 15.47 6.06
CA GLN A 136 10.94 15.78 4.99
C GLN A 136 10.33 16.62 3.88
N PHE A 137 9.03 16.47 3.62
CA PHE A 137 8.34 17.00 2.43
C PHE A 137 7.14 17.91 2.77
N ALA A 138 7.19 18.55 3.94
CA ALA A 138 6.15 19.46 4.38
C ALA A 138 5.93 20.61 3.38
N GLY A 139 4.70 20.75 2.90
CA GLY A 139 4.31 21.72 1.88
C GLY A 139 4.34 21.20 0.44
N GLU A 140 4.85 19.98 0.23
CA GLU A 140 4.91 19.33 -1.08
C GLU A 140 3.72 18.38 -1.30
N ARG A 141 3.55 17.95 -2.56
CA ARG A 141 2.67 16.86 -2.97
C ARG A 141 3.48 15.71 -3.53
N GLY A 142 3.40 14.53 -2.90
CA GLY A 142 4.10 13.33 -3.30
C GLY A 142 3.17 12.25 -3.86
N LEU A 143 3.64 11.48 -4.84
CA LEU A 143 3.03 10.21 -5.22
C LEU A 143 3.69 9.08 -4.43
N VAL A 144 2.89 8.28 -3.73
CA VAL A 144 3.35 7.09 -2.99
C VAL A 144 2.86 5.84 -3.70
N VAL A 145 3.78 5.09 -4.31
CA VAL A 145 3.47 3.83 -4.99
C VAL A 145 3.61 2.68 -3.99
N CYS A 146 2.51 2.03 -3.67
CA CYS A 146 2.43 1.08 -2.57
C CYS A 146 1.47 -0.10 -2.84
N HIS A 147 1.02 -0.74 -1.78
CA HIS A 147 0.28 -2.01 -1.79
C HIS A 147 -1.11 -1.86 -1.17
N GLY A 148 -1.93 -2.90 -1.35
CA GLY A 148 -3.29 -2.92 -0.85
C GLY A 148 -3.39 -2.79 0.66
N GLY A 149 -2.56 -3.49 1.43
CA GLY A 149 -2.55 -3.40 2.90
C GLY A 149 -2.11 -2.02 3.40
N VAL A 150 -1.06 -1.45 2.78
CA VAL A 150 -0.59 -0.08 3.10
C VAL A 150 -1.71 0.95 2.87
N MET A 151 -2.35 0.88 1.70
CA MET A 151 -3.46 1.77 1.36
C MET A 151 -4.65 1.62 2.32
N LYS A 152 -5.06 0.39 2.61
CA LYS A 152 -6.16 0.10 3.55
C LYS A 152 -5.87 0.66 4.94
N LEU A 153 -4.65 0.47 5.44
CA LEU A 153 -4.23 0.99 6.75
C LEU A 153 -4.35 2.51 6.82
N LEU A 154 -3.80 3.21 5.82
CA LEU A 154 -3.78 4.67 5.81
C LEU A 154 -5.18 5.26 5.63
N LEU A 155 -6.01 4.68 4.76
CA LEU A 155 -7.39 5.10 4.58
C LEU A 155 -8.27 4.78 5.81
N ALA A 156 -8.10 3.61 6.44
CA ALA A 156 -8.81 3.28 7.68
C ALA A 156 -8.51 4.31 8.77
N ARG A 157 -7.24 4.68 8.90
CA ARG A 157 -6.81 5.73 9.86
C ARG A 157 -7.38 7.09 9.52
N ALA A 158 -7.33 7.50 8.24
CA ALA A 158 -7.87 8.79 7.80
C ALA A 158 -9.38 8.91 8.02
N ARG A 159 -10.10 7.78 7.88
CA ARG A 159 -11.55 7.69 8.10
C ARG A 159 -11.94 7.45 9.55
N GLY A 160 -10.99 7.29 10.48
CA GLY A 160 -11.25 7.00 11.89
C GLY A 160 -11.93 5.65 12.13
N LEU A 161 -11.70 4.67 11.27
CA LEU A 161 -12.32 3.36 11.39
C LEU A 161 -11.72 2.55 12.56
N PRO A 162 -12.54 1.73 13.23
CA PRO A 162 -12.06 0.74 14.20
C PRO A 162 -11.05 -0.23 13.57
N ARG A 163 -10.13 -0.78 14.39
CA ARG A 163 -9.05 -1.66 13.92
C ARG A 163 -9.55 -2.91 13.19
N GLU A 164 -10.63 -3.50 13.67
CA GLU A 164 -11.30 -4.68 13.10
C GLU A 164 -11.86 -4.43 11.69
N HIS A 165 -12.04 -3.16 11.30
CA HIS A 165 -12.55 -2.80 9.97
C HIS A 165 -11.43 -2.57 8.94
N LEU A 166 -10.16 -2.83 9.27
CA LEU A 166 -9.03 -2.63 8.37
C LEU A 166 -9.22 -3.29 6.99
N LEU A 167 -9.68 -4.53 6.98
CA LEU A 167 -9.84 -5.30 5.74
C LEU A 167 -11.08 -4.91 4.92
N GLN A 168 -12.01 -4.16 5.49
CA GLN A 168 -13.24 -3.69 4.82
C GLN A 168 -12.98 -2.50 3.89
N VAL A 169 -11.82 -1.82 4.04
CA VAL A 169 -11.45 -0.71 3.17
C VAL A 169 -11.22 -1.23 1.74
N GLN A 170 -11.90 -0.63 0.79
CA GLN A 170 -11.77 -0.99 -0.62
C GLN A 170 -10.54 -0.32 -1.25
N GLY A 171 -9.90 -1.02 -2.17
CA GLY A 171 -8.78 -0.52 -2.94
C GLY A 171 -8.41 -1.54 -4.01
N VAL A 172 -8.98 -1.38 -5.21
CA VAL A 172 -8.69 -2.26 -6.36
C VAL A 172 -7.27 -2.00 -6.90
N ASN A 173 -6.77 -2.88 -7.73
CA ASN A 173 -5.49 -2.69 -8.41
C ASN A 173 -5.51 -1.38 -9.23
N GLY A 174 -4.44 -0.60 -9.14
CA GLY A 174 -4.37 0.71 -9.77
C GLY A 174 -5.22 1.80 -9.09
N ALA A 175 -5.82 1.55 -7.92
CA ALA A 175 -6.55 2.60 -7.19
C ALA A 175 -5.61 3.73 -6.77
N LEU A 176 -6.12 4.97 -6.87
CA LEU A 176 -5.43 6.19 -6.46
C LEU A 176 -6.31 6.97 -5.48
N PHE A 177 -5.78 7.31 -4.30
CA PHE A 177 -6.47 8.09 -3.27
C PHE A 177 -5.60 9.22 -2.76
N GLY A 178 -6.19 10.41 -2.59
CA GLY A 178 -5.55 11.56 -1.96
C GLY A 178 -5.56 11.45 -0.43
N LEU A 179 -4.45 11.79 0.19
CA LEU A 179 -4.27 11.81 1.64
C LEU A 179 -3.53 13.08 2.05
N ARG A 180 -4.02 13.76 3.08
CA ARG A 180 -3.32 14.85 3.75
C ARG A 180 -2.77 14.40 5.09
N VAL A 181 -1.52 14.70 5.36
CA VAL A 181 -0.86 14.43 6.65
C VAL A 181 -0.44 15.77 7.27
N THR A 182 -1.00 16.09 8.44
CA THR A 182 -0.68 17.30 9.17
C THR A 182 0.65 17.19 9.90
N ALA A 183 1.20 18.31 10.37
CA ALA A 183 2.40 18.33 11.21
C ALA A 183 2.26 17.54 12.52
N SER A 184 1.05 17.37 13.02
CA SER A 184 0.74 16.55 14.20
C SER A 184 0.50 15.06 13.87
N GLY A 185 0.67 14.65 12.61
CA GLY A 185 0.48 13.28 12.17
C GLY A 185 -0.99 12.86 11.98
N VAL A 186 -1.92 13.83 11.98
CA VAL A 186 -3.32 13.54 11.66
C VAL A 186 -3.46 13.29 10.17
N LEU A 187 -4.11 12.18 9.83
CA LEU A 187 -4.42 11.75 8.47
C LEU A 187 -5.85 12.14 8.12
N SER A 188 -6.07 12.67 6.93
CA SER A 188 -7.40 12.89 6.35
C SER A 188 -7.40 12.54 4.87
N GLU A 189 -8.49 11.92 4.39
CA GLU A 189 -8.67 11.65 2.97
C GLU A 189 -9.04 12.93 2.23
N GLU A 190 -8.47 13.12 1.04
CA GLU A 190 -8.82 14.22 0.13
C GLU A 190 -9.63 13.69 -1.04
N GLY A 191 -10.70 14.39 -1.40
CA GLY A 191 -11.56 14.07 -2.54
C GLY A 191 -10.96 14.40 -3.90
#